data_abd32be8bca9168f0d00dbc4cd3d91eb
#
_entry.id   abd32be8bca9168f0d00dbc4cd3d91eb
#
_cell.length_a   1.000
_cell.length_b   1.000
_cell.length_c   1.000
_cell.angle_alpha   90.00
_cell.angle_beta   90.00
_cell.angle_gamma   90.00
#
_symmetry.space_group_name_H-M   'P 1'
#
loop_
_entity.id
_entity.type
_entity.pdbx_description
1 polymer ?
#
loop_
_entity_poly.entity_id
_entity_poly.type
_entity_poly.pdbx_seq_one_letter_code
_entity_poly.pdbx_strand_id
1 'polypeptide(L)'
;MQTYDVVIIGAGHNGLVCAAYLLKAGYSVLLLEKRPVPGGAATTEEVMPDRAPGFKFNLCAIDHEFIHLGPVVEELELTKYGLEYLFCDPVVFCPHPDGKYFLAHRSVEKTCAEIARYSDRDAKKYAEFTDLWLRTISAMTPMFNAPPKSVVDILGNYDLKKLKDFFSIVGSSNKALDFVRTMLTSAEDILNEWFDTEIVKAPLARLAAELSAPPSQKNLAIGVMMMSMRHHPGMARPKGGTGALVEALVKRVKSLGGEILTDQQVKQVLVDDGRAVGVRLNNGTEYRATRGVISNIDAKRLFLHLVDETDVNQADPELRDRLDRRIVNNNETILKIDLAMSEPLKFEQYQHQDEFLIGSILIADSVKHVEIAHTDPAIGRIPDADPSMYIVQPTMLDPTMAPDGKHTLWIEFFAPYQIEGAEGTGLNGTGWTDEIKNRVADRVIDKLADYAPNVKKATIARRVESPAELSDRLGALKGNYYHIDMTLDQMVFFRPLPELANYKTPIEGLFLTGAGTHPGGSISGMPGRNCARVFLHHQAPIAQTLRDIRESVKSAADSVFRQS
;
A
#
# COMPACT_ATOMS: atom_id res chain seq x y z
N MET A 1 8.30 0.01 36.02
CA MET A 1 7.55 -0.11 34.76
C MET A 1 7.24 1.31 34.27
N GLN A 2 7.67 1.64 33.05
CA GLN A 2 7.33 2.95 32.44
C GLN A 2 5.87 2.94 31.99
N THR A 3 5.20 4.08 32.12
CA THR A 3 3.76 4.21 31.88
C THR A 3 3.48 5.32 30.88
N TYR A 4 2.64 5.03 29.91
CA TYR A 4 2.17 5.95 28.86
C TYR A 4 0.63 5.91 28.80
N ASP A 5 0.02 6.89 28.18
CA ASP A 5 -1.41 6.78 27.88
C ASP A 5 -1.65 5.70 26.83
N VAL A 6 -0.82 5.68 25.77
CA VAL A 6 -0.94 4.75 24.65
C VAL A 6 0.39 4.12 24.31
N VAL A 7 0.39 2.79 24.12
CA VAL A 7 1.51 2.04 23.55
C VAL A 7 1.13 1.53 22.16
N ILE A 8 1.97 1.80 21.15
CA ILE A 8 1.74 1.37 19.77
C ILE A 8 2.76 0.29 19.40
N ILE A 9 2.28 -0.85 18.91
CA ILE A 9 3.08 -1.98 18.46
C ILE A 9 3.38 -1.79 16.96
N GLY A 10 4.65 -1.57 16.60
CA GLY A 10 5.13 -1.35 15.23
C GLY A 10 5.15 0.12 14.83
N ALA A 11 6.34 0.63 14.49
CA ALA A 11 6.57 1.98 14.02
C ALA A 11 6.60 2.08 12.48
N GLY A 12 5.77 1.31 11.77
CA GLY A 12 5.49 1.55 10.36
C GLY A 12 4.78 2.90 10.15
N HIS A 13 4.75 3.41 8.92
CA HIS A 13 4.21 4.75 8.63
C HIS A 13 2.80 4.99 9.20
N ASN A 14 1.90 3.99 9.20
CA ASN A 14 0.56 4.14 9.79
C ASN A 14 0.60 4.25 11.32
N GLY A 15 1.48 3.50 12.00
CA GLY A 15 1.69 3.61 13.45
C GLY A 15 2.23 4.99 13.83
N LEU A 16 3.19 5.52 13.06
CA LEU A 16 3.75 6.86 13.24
C LEU A 16 2.69 7.96 13.01
N VAL A 17 1.86 7.81 11.99
CA VAL A 17 0.72 8.72 11.73
C VAL A 17 -0.25 8.69 12.91
N CYS A 18 -0.66 7.51 13.36
CA CYS A 18 -1.55 7.34 14.51
C CYS A 18 -0.98 8.03 15.76
N ALA A 19 0.29 7.77 16.08
CA ALA A 19 0.99 8.40 17.20
C ALA A 19 0.97 9.93 17.11
N ALA A 20 1.28 10.49 15.93
CA ALA A 20 1.33 11.94 15.75
C ALA A 20 -0.05 12.60 16.02
N TYR A 21 -1.15 11.97 15.60
CA TYR A 21 -2.50 12.48 15.91
C TYR A 21 -2.85 12.38 17.40
N LEU A 22 -2.48 11.29 18.06
CA LEU A 22 -2.72 11.12 19.51
C LEU A 22 -1.90 12.11 20.34
N LEU A 23 -0.63 12.31 19.99
CA LEU A 23 0.25 13.32 20.60
C LEU A 23 -0.29 14.74 20.41
N LYS A 24 -0.80 15.09 19.21
CA LYS A 24 -1.49 16.37 18.96
C LYS A 24 -2.71 16.55 19.87
N ALA A 25 -3.36 15.47 20.26
CA ALA A 25 -4.49 15.48 21.20
C ALA A 25 -4.09 15.47 22.67
N GLY A 26 -2.77 15.49 22.98
CA GLY A 26 -2.24 15.61 24.35
C GLY A 26 -1.99 14.30 25.09
N TYR A 27 -2.08 13.14 24.39
CA TYR A 27 -1.74 11.84 24.99
C TYR A 27 -0.24 11.61 24.98
N SER A 28 0.29 10.93 26.00
CA SER A 28 1.65 10.40 26.01
C SER A 28 1.69 9.09 25.21
N VAL A 29 2.59 8.97 24.23
CA VAL A 29 2.63 7.83 23.29
C VAL A 29 4.03 7.24 23.21
N LEU A 30 4.12 5.91 23.35
CA LEU A 30 5.29 5.09 23.06
C LEU A 30 5.04 4.23 21.83
N LEU A 31 5.97 4.26 20.86
CA LEU A 31 6.02 3.30 19.76
C LEU A 31 7.16 2.30 19.97
N LEU A 32 6.88 1.02 19.72
CA LEU A 32 7.84 -0.08 19.83
C LEU A 32 8.02 -0.73 18.45
N GLU A 33 9.27 -0.73 17.97
CA GLU A 33 9.63 -1.28 16.66
C GLU A 33 10.64 -2.42 16.82
N LYS A 34 10.38 -3.54 16.11
CA LYS A 34 11.28 -4.72 16.17
C LYS A 34 12.62 -4.50 15.46
N ARG A 35 12.63 -3.69 14.38
CA ARG A 35 13.81 -3.38 13.58
C ARG A 35 14.62 -2.22 14.19
N PRO A 36 15.92 -2.08 13.82
CA PRO A 36 16.73 -0.94 14.23
C PRO A 36 16.27 0.38 13.61
N VAL A 37 15.43 0.34 12.55
CA VAL A 37 14.91 1.51 11.86
C VAL A 37 13.38 1.45 11.81
N PRO A 38 12.68 2.55 12.13
CA PRO A 38 11.24 2.66 11.95
C PRO A 38 10.88 2.77 10.46
N GLY A 39 9.61 2.49 10.11
CA GLY A 39 9.08 2.74 8.77
C GLY A 39 8.37 1.53 8.14
N GLY A 40 8.64 0.31 8.60
CA GLY A 40 8.03 -0.91 8.05
C GLY A 40 8.39 -1.09 6.58
N ALA A 41 7.38 -1.13 5.69
CA ALA A 41 7.56 -1.21 4.23
C ALA A 41 8.01 0.11 3.57
N ALA A 42 7.97 1.23 4.31
CA ALA A 42 8.28 2.57 3.80
C ALA A 42 9.69 3.03 4.19
N THR A 43 10.72 2.19 3.99
CA THR A 43 12.11 2.52 4.33
C THR A 43 12.99 2.71 3.09
N THR A 44 14.01 3.55 3.25
CA THR A 44 15.10 3.73 2.27
C THR A 44 16.42 3.51 3.02
N GLU A 45 17.22 2.57 2.55
CA GLU A 45 18.41 2.12 3.27
C GLU A 45 19.59 1.86 2.32
N GLU A 46 20.83 1.99 2.82
CA GLU A 46 22.03 1.49 2.16
C GLU A 46 22.16 -0.01 2.46
N VAL A 47 21.75 -0.84 1.52
CA VAL A 47 21.69 -2.31 1.73
C VAL A 47 22.91 -3.06 1.22
N MET A 48 23.85 -2.36 0.61
CA MET A 48 25.10 -2.92 0.07
C MET A 48 26.31 -2.02 0.39
N PRO A 49 26.52 -1.57 1.65
CA PRO A 49 27.53 -0.57 1.96
C PRO A 49 28.95 -1.00 1.59
N ASP A 50 29.27 -2.31 1.67
CA ASP A 50 30.59 -2.86 1.34
C ASP A 50 30.85 -2.97 -0.16
N ARG A 51 29.79 -3.08 -0.98
CA ARG A 51 29.90 -3.31 -2.45
C ARG A 51 29.50 -2.09 -3.27
N ALA A 52 28.60 -1.28 -2.73
CA ALA A 52 28.05 -0.07 -3.35
C ALA A 52 27.76 0.98 -2.28
N PRO A 53 28.82 1.60 -1.69
CA PRO A 53 28.65 2.64 -0.67
C PRO A 53 27.95 3.87 -1.26
N GLY A 54 27.05 4.51 -0.46
CA GLY A 54 26.32 5.71 -0.84
C GLY A 54 25.10 5.47 -1.75
N PHE A 55 24.82 4.22 -2.13
CA PHE A 55 23.60 3.88 -2.89
C PHE A 55 22.46 3.60 -1.91
N LYS A 56 21.34 4.30 -2.06
CA LYS A 56 20.14 4.18 -1.24
C LYS A 56 19.01 3.52 -2.02
N PHE A 57 18.37 2.54 -1.41
CA PHE A 57 17.31 1.76 -2.04
C PHE A 57 16.01 1.84 -1.24
N ASN A 58 14.89 2.03 -1.93
CA ASN A 58 13.57 1.83 -1.35
C ASN A 58 13.33 0.34 -1.17
N LEU A 59 13.09 -0.12 0.05
CA LEU A 59 13.06 -1.57 0.30
C LEU A 59 11.74 -2.25 -0.09
N CYS A 60 10.63 -1.48 -0.22
CA CYS A 60 9.36 -2.02 -0.69
C CYS A 60 8.59 -0.92 -1.43
N ALA A 61 7.86 -0.05 -0.71
CA ALA A 61 7.11 1.02 -1.33
C ALA A 61 8.01 2.03 -2.06
N ILE A 62 7.58 2.52 -3.22
CA ILE A 62 8.34 3.47 -4.03
C ILE A 62 7.48 4.59 -4.60
N ASP A 63 6.37 4.30 -5.26
CA ASP A 63 5.47 5.28 -5.85
C ASP A 63 4.34 5.65 -4.90
N HIS A 64 4.10 6.94 -4.72
CA HIS A 64 3.13 7.47 -3.78
C HIS A 64 2.01 8.21 -4.52
N GLU A 65 0.86 7.59 -4.67
CA GLU A 65 -0.36 8.21 -5.19
C GLU A 65 -1.38 8.46 -4.07
N PHE A 66 -1.61 7.45 -3.21
CA PHE A 66 -2.68 7.47 -2.21
C PHE A 66 -2.50 8.50 -1.10
N ILE A 67 -1.27 8.88 -0.76
CA ILE A 67 -1.00 9.89 0.27
C ILE A 67 -1.59 11.27 -0.11
N HIS A 68 -1.69 11.53 -1.42
CA HIS A 68 -2.22 12.78 -1.97
C HIS A 68 -3.76 12.82 -2.02
N LEU A 69 -4.44 11.69 -1.74
CA LEU A 69 -5.90 11.65 -1.61
C LEU A 69 -6.38 12.07 -0.21
N GLY A 70 -5.47 12.24 0.73
CA GLY A 70 -5.79 12.55 2.12
C GLY A 70 -5.03 13.72 2.69
N PRO A 71 -5.46 14.18 3.87
CA PRO A 71 -4.92 15.39 4.47
C PRO A 71 -3.70 15.15 5.37
N VAL A 72 -3.14 13.92 5.42
CA VAL A 72 -2.11 13.53 6.41
C VAL A 72 -0.87 14.41 6.34
N VAL A 73 -0.37 14.69 5.12
CA VAL A 73 0.83 15.52 4.92
C VAL A 73 0.61 16.94 5.44
N GLU A 74 -0.56 17.52 5.16
CA GLU A 74 -0.93 18.87 5.56
C GLU A 74 -1.27 18.95 7.06
N GLU A 75 -2.16 18.08 7.56
CA GLU A 75 -2.61 18.08 8.97
C GLU A 75 -1.46 17.82 9.95
N LEU A 76 -0.45 17.02 9.54
CA LEU A 76 0.76 16.76 10.34
C LEU A 76 1.91 17.71 10.00
N GLU A 77 1.73 18.64 9.04
CA GLU A 77 2.71 19.65 8.64
C GLU A 77 4.07 19.04 8.21
N LEU A 78 4.04 17.87 7.51
CA LEU A 78 5.25 17.08 7.27
C LEU A 78 6.30 17.81 6.42
N THR A 79 5.90 18.77 5.59
CA THR A 79 6.84 19.62 4.82
C THR A 79 7.74 20.46 5.73
N LYS A 80 7.26 20.89 6.91
CA LYS A 80 8.10 21.58 7.91
C LYS A 80 9.16 20.66 8.53
N TYR A 81 8.98 19.35 8.40
CA TYR A 81 9.91 18.34 8.91
C TYR A 81 10.79 17.74 7.81
N GLY A 82 10.80 18.37 6.63
CA GLY A 82 11.71 18.06 5.54
C GLY A 82 11.13 17.13 4.46
N LEU A 83 9.83 16.84 4.49
CA LEU A 83 9.20 16.07 3.41
C LEU A 83 9.02 16.95 2.16
N GLU A 84 9.62 16.54 1.06
CA GLU A 84 9.48 17.12 -0.27
C GLU A 84 9.05 16.02 -1.24
N TYR A 85 7.99 16.24 -2.02
CA TYR A 85 7.55 15.32 -3.05
C TYR A 85 7.95 15.80 -4.45
N LEU A 86 8.56 14.91 -5.22
CA LEU A 86 8.91 15.10 -6.62
C LEU A 86 7.87 14.36 -7.47
N PHE A 87 7.11 15.09 -8.29
CA PHE A 87 6.11 14.50 -9.18
C PHE A 87 6.75 13.99 -10.47
N CYS A 88 6.36 12.79 -10.89
CA CYS A 88 6.84 12.16 -12.11
C CYS A 88 6.08 12.69 -13.34
N ASP A 89 6.80 12.98 -14.42
CA ASP A 89 6.23 13.19 -15.76
C ASP A 89 7.34 12.92 -16.80
N PRO A 90 7.24 11.87 -17.61
CA PRO A 90 6.18 10.86 -17.73
C PRO A 90 5.95 10.04 -16.48
N VAL A 91 4.77 9.42 -16.36
CA VAL A 91 4.40 8.59 -15.20
C VAL A 91 4.57 7.09 -15.46
N VAL A 92 4.43 6.64 -16.72
CA VAL A 92 4.61 5.24 -17.12
C VAL A 92 5.26 5.18 -18.50
N PHE A 93 6.24 4.32 -18.63
CA PHE A 93 6.79 3.84 -19.88
C PHE A 93 6.64 2.32 -19.96
N CYS A 94 6.06 1.79 -21.04
CA CYS A 94 5.96 0.36 -21.29
C CYS A 94 6.49 0.09 -22.70
N PRO A 95 7.77 -0.37 -22.83
CA PRO A 95 8.33 -0.78 -24.11
C PRO A 95 7.67 -2.06 -24.60
N HIS A 96 7.53 -2.22 -25.91
CA HIS A 96 7.01 -3.43 -26.54
C HIS A 96 8.07 -4.06 -27.46
N PRO A 97 8.16 -5.39 -27.60
CA PRO A 97 9.18 -6.06 -28.38
C PRO A 97 9.26 -5.64 -29.86
N ASP A 98 8.15 -5.16 -30.44
CA ASP A 98 8.08 -4.68 -31.83
C ASP A 98 8.56 -3.23 -32.04
N GLY A 99 9.16 -2.61 -31.02
CA GLY A 99 9.65 -1.23 -31.06
C GLY A 99 8.57 -0.17 -30.82
N LYS A 100 7.31 -0.55 -30.62
CA LYS A 100 6.29 0.34 -30.12
C LYS A 100 6.42 0.54 -28.61
N TYR A 101 5.69 1.48 -28.06
CA TYR A 101 5.65 1.69 -26.62
C TYR A 101 4.36 2.38 -26.19
N PHE A 102 3.96 2.17 -24.95
CA PHE A 102 3.00 3.02 -24.27
C PHE A 102 3.76 4.03 -23.41
N LEU A 103 3.43 5.32 -23.56
CA LEU A 103 3.98 6.39 -22.73
C LEU A 103 2.83 7.19 -22.14
N ALA A 104 2.73 7.18 -20.84
CA ALA A 104 1.76 7.99 -20.12
C ALA A 104 2.42 9.18 -19.45
N HIS A 105 1.88 10.35 -19.69
CA HIS A 105 2.24 11.60 -19.07
C HIS A 105 1.28 11.91 -17.91
N ARG A 106 1.65 12.85 -17.06
CA ARG A 106 0.72 13.40 -16.07
C ARG A 106 -0.49 14.07 -16.74
N SER A 107 -0.32 14.68 -17.92
CA SER A 107 -1.41 15.18 -18.76
C SER A 107 -2.12 14.03 -19.49
N VAL A 108 -3.44 13.95 -19.35
CA VAL A 108 -4.29 13.01 -20.09
C VAL A 108 -4.22 13.28 -21.59
N GLU A 109 -4.23 14.56 -22.00
CA GLU A 109 -4.18 14.98 -23.40
C GLU A 109 -2.87 14.52 -24.08
N LYS A 110 -1.72 14.68 -23.41
CA LYS A 110 -0.44 14.18 -23.90
C LYS A 110 -0.43 12.66 -24.06
N THR A 111 -0.98 11.96 -23.07
CA THR A 111 -1.11 10.50 -23.12
C THR A 111 -1.99 10.05 -24.26
N CYS A 112 -3.13 10.71 -24.49
CA CYS A 112 -3.99 10.45 -25.64
C CYS A 112 -3.27 10.68 -26.98
N ALA A 113 -2.42 11.70 -27.08
CA ALA A 113 -1.64 11.96 -28.28
C ALA A 113 -0.62 10.82 -28.55
N GLU A 114 0.00 10.25 -27.52
CA GLU A 114 0.85 9.06 -27.66
C GLU A 114 0.06 7.83 -28.12
N ILE A 115 -1.11 7.58 -27.55
CA ILE A 115 -1.98 6.45 -27.92
C ILE A 115 -2.49 6.60 -29.36
N ALA A 116 -2.83 7.83 -29.80
CA ALA A 116 -3.34 8.11 -31.14
C ALA A 116 -2.34 7.70 -32.26
N ARG A 117 -1.06 7.57 -31.95
CA ARG A 117 -0.05 7.02 -32.90
C ARG A 117 -0.37 5.58 -33.35
N TYR A 118 -1.18 4.86 -32.58
CA TYR A 118 -1.53 3.46 -32.81
C TYR A 118 -3.03 3.24 -33.01
N SER A 119 -3.89 4.04 -32.30
CA SER A 119 -5.34 3.91 -32.34
C SER A 119 -6.04 5.19 -31.90
N ASP A 120 -6.64 5.91 -32.86
CA ASP A 120 -7.48 7.08 -32.56
C ASP A 120 -8.69 6.73 -31.69
N ARG A 121 -9.25 5.50 -31.88
CA ARG A 121 -10.36 5.00 -31.06
C ARG A 121 -9.92 4.85 -29.59
N ASP A 122 -8.81 4.16 -29.37
CA ASP A 122 -8.33 3.92 -28.00
C ASP A 122 -7.89 5.22 -27.32
N ALA A 123 -7.32 6.18 -28.07
CA ALA A 123 -6.99 7.50 -27.54
C ALA A 123 -8.23 8.24 -27.02
N LYS A 124 -9.31 8.26 -27.81
CA LYS A 124 -10.58 8.84 -27.37
C LYS A 124 -11.17 8.11 -26.17
N LYS A 125 -11.16 6.77 -26.21
CA LYS A 125 -11.66 5.93 -25.11
C LYS A 125 -10.85 6.09 -23.84
N TYR A 126 -9.55 6.32 -23.95
CA TYR A 126 -8.68 6.55 -22.79
C TYR A 126 -9.05 7.83 -22.04
N ALA A 127 -9.39 8.92 -22.75
CA ALA A 127 -9.87 10.14 -22.11
C ALA A 127 -11.18 9.91 -21.33
N GLU A 128 -12.16 9.23 -21.98
CA GLU A 128 -13.44 8.89 -21.37
C GLU A 128 -13.27 7.97 -20.15
N PHE A 129 -12.40 6.97 -20.26
CA PHE A 129 -12.05 6.02 -19.20
C PHE A 129 -11.42 6.73 -18.00
N THR A 130 -10.43 7.57 -18.26
CA THR A 130 -9.74 8.32 -17.20
C THR A 130 -10.69 9.26 -16.46
N ASP A 131 -11.56 9.99 -17.17
CA ASP A 131 -12.56 10.86 -16.56
C ASP A 131 -13.53 10.07 -15.65
N LEU A 132 -14.00 8.91 -16.12
CA LEU A 132 -14.85 8.02 -15.31
C LEU A 132 -14.18 7.63 -13.99
N TRP A 133 -12.93 7.16 -14.06
CA TRP A 133 -12.22 6.70 -12.87
C TRP A 133 -11.81 7.83 -11.94
N LEU A 134 -11.45 9.02 -12.45
CA LEU A 134 -11.17 10.18 -11.62
C LEU A 134 -12.40 10.64 -10.84
N ARG A 135 -13.58 10.63 -11.46
CA ARG A 135 -14.85 10.90 -10.74
C ARG A 135 -15.14 9.83 -9.70
N THR A 136 -14.88 8.56 -10.00
CA THR A 136 -15.04 7.45 -9.05
C THR A 136 -14.11 7.60 -7.86
N ILE A 137 -12.83 7.90 -8.07
CA ILE A 137 -11.84 8.16 -7.03
C ILE A 137 -12.28 9.33 -6.14
N SER A 138 -12.72 10.43 -6.75
CA SER A 138 -13.21 11.61 -6.02
C SER A 138 -14.40 11.26 -5.10
N ALA A 139 -15.32 10.42 -5.57
CA ALA A 139 -16.46 9.96 -4.78
C ALA A 139 -16.06 9.00 -3.64
N MET A 140 -15.04 8.16 -3.86
CA MET A 140 -14.57 7.20 -2.85
C MET A 140 -13.64 7.83 -1.80
N THR A 141 -12.94 8.90 -2.14
CA THR A 141 -11.97 9.57 -1.25
C THR A 141 -12.52 9.91 0.14
N PRO A 142 -13.74 10.46 0.31
CA PRO A 142 -14.31 10.69 1.64
C PRO A 142 -14.50 9.41 2.46
N MET A 143 -14.78 8.28 1.82
CA MET A 143 -14.90 6.98 2.50
C MET A 143 -13.54 6.50 3.01
N PHE A 144 -12.48 6.67 2.24
CA PHE A 144 -11.12 6.31 2.65
C PHE A 144 -10.64 7.17 3.83
N ASN A 145 -11.04 8.44 3.86
CA ASN A 145 -10.67 9.41 4.88
C ASN A 145 -11.47 9.31 6.19
N ALA A 146 -12.38 8.36 6.32
CA ALA A 146 -13.20 8.18 7.51
C ALA A 146 -13.25 6.71 7.92
N PRO A 147 -13.38 6.40 9.23
CA PRO A 147 -13.65 5.04 9.68
C PRO A 147 -14.91 4.49 9.01
N PRO A 148 -14.94 3.21 8.62
CA PRO A 148 -16.16 2.62 8.08
C PRO A 148 -17.28 2.67 9.13
N LYS A 149 -18.43 3.17 8.74
CA LYS A 149 -19.62 3.14 9.57
C LYS A 149 -20.22 1.74 9.53
N SER A 150 -20.81 1.30 10.63
CA SER A 150 -21.55 0.03 10.61
C SER A 150 -22.68 0.08 9.57
N VAL A 151 -23.08 -1.08 9.05
CA VAL A 151 -24.22 -1.17 8.11
C VAL A 151 -25.48 -0.57 8.77
N VAL A 152 -25.65 -0.76 10.08
CA VAL A 152 -26.75 -0.19 10.85
C VAL A 152 -26.67 1.35 10.90
N ASP A 153 -25.46 1.92 11.08
CA ASP A 153 -25.26 3.36 11.07
C ASP A 153 -25.47 3.96 9.67
N ILE A 154 -25.15 3.20 8.62
CA ILE A 154 -25.43 3.60 7.24
C ILE A 154 -26.95 3.61 7.01
N LEU A 155 -27.65 2.56 7.41
CA LEU A 155 -29.10 2.44 7.23
C LEU A 155 -29.88 3.39 8.13
N GLY A 156 -29.37 3.69 9.33
CA GLY A 156 -30.02 4.58 10.32
C GLY A 156 -29.76 6.09 10.12
N ASN A 157 -28.63 6.43 9.49
CA ASN A 157 -28.22 7.82 9.21
C ASN A 157 -28.09 8.06 7.71
N TYR A 158 -29.10 7.72 6.95
CA TYR A 158 -29.14 8.02 5.52
C TYR A 158 -29.06 9.54 5.31
N ASP A 159 -27.88 10.04 5.04
CA ASP A 159 -27.70 11.36 4.45
C ASP A 159 -28.16 11.28 3.00
N LEU A 160 -29.44 11.56 2.79
CA LEU A 160 -30.07 11.59 1.46
C LEU A 160 -29.28 12.45 0.46
N LYS A 161 -28.54 13.46 0.95
CA LYS A 161 -27.68 14.31 0.13
C LYS A 161 -26.47 13.54 -0.38
N LYS A 162 -25.77 12.78 0.47
CA LYS A 162 -24.61 11.97 0.05
C LYS A 162 -25.01 10.80 -0.86
N LEU A 163 -26.20 10.24 -0.61
CA LEU A 163 -26.76 9.23 -1.51
C LEU A 163 -27.13 9.89 -2.87
N LYS A 164 -27.69 11.09 -2.86
CA LYS A 164 -27.99 11.85 -4.06
C LYS A 164 -26.71 12.26 -4.79
N ASP A 165 -25.64 12.62 -4.10
CA ASP A 165 -24.33 12.92 -4.66
C ASP A 165 -23.71 11.66 -5.28
N PHE A 166 -23.75 10.51 -4.60
CA PHE A 166 -23.36 9.22 -5.15
C PHE A 166 -24.21 8.87 -6.40
N PHE A 167 -25.53 8.98 -6.31
CA PHE A 167 -26.40 8.74 -7.47
C PHE A 167 -26.25 9.80 -8.57
N SER A 168 -25.82 11.03 -8.28
CA SER A 168 -25.51 12.02 -9.31
C SER A 168 -24.25 11.65 -10.10
N ILE A 169 -23.29 11.01 -9.43
CA ILE A 169 -22.07 10.49 -10.06
C ILE A 169 -22.39 9.26 -10.89
N VAL A 170 -23.20 8.37 -10.35
CA VAL A 170 -23.62 7.12 -11.01
C VAL A 170 -24.73 7.38 -12.04
N GLY A 171 -25.37 8.55 -12.03
CA GLY A 171 -26.40 8.96 -13.00
C GLY A 171 -27.76 8.28 -12.78
N SER A 172 -28.32 7.65 -13.81
CA SER A 172 -29.58 6.91 -13.72
C SER A 172 -29.41 5.58 -12.99
N SER A 173 -30.53 4.92 -12.60
CA SER A 173 -30.51 3.59 -11.99
C SER A 173 -29.75 2.56 -12.83
N ASN A 174 -29.76 2.66 -14.16
CA ASN A 174 -28.98 1.79 -15.03
C ASN A 174 -27.45 2.01 -14.88
N LYS A 175 -27.02 3.26 -14.81
CA LYS A 175 -25.58 3.57 -14.57
C LYS A 175 -25.12 3.10 -13.18
N ALA A 176 -26.03 3.12 -12.18
CA ALA A 176 -25.74 2.56 -10.86
C ALA A 176 -25.50 1.05 -10.94
N LEU A 177 -26.33 0.35 -11.69
CA LEU A 177 -26.16 -1.09 -11.93
C LEU A 177 -24.89 -1.37 -12.73
N ASP A 178 -24.57 -0.57 -13.74
CA ASP A 178 -23.33 -0.67 -14.51
C ASP A 178 -22.09 -0.45 -13.62
N PHE A 179 -22.15 0.50 -12.69
CA PHE A 179 -21.08 0.71 -11.72
C PHE A 179 -20.89 -0.49 -10.79
N VAL A 180 -21.98 -1.05 -10.24
CA VAL A 180 -21.92 -2.26 -9.41
C VAL A 180 -21.36 -3.42 -10.23
N ARG A 181 -21.83 -3.60 -11.49
CA ARG A 181 -21.29 -4.60 -12.42
C ARG A 181 -19.78 -4.40 -12.60
N THR A 182 -19.34 -3.17 -12.84
CA THR A 182 -17.91 -2.81 -12.99
C THR A 182 -17.12 -3.24 -11.77
N MET A 183 -17.61 -3.00 -10.57
CA MET A 183 -16.91 -3.42 -9.34
C MET A 183 -16.84 -4.95 -9.19
N LEU A 184 -17.78 -5.69 -9.77
CA LEU A 184 -17.83 -7.16 -9.71
C LEU A 184 -17.09 -7.85 -10.85
N THR A 185 -16.68 -7.12 -11.90
CA THR A 185 -15.92 -7.67 -13.02
C THR A 185 -14.42 -7.76 -12.73
N SER A 186 -13.67 -8.29 -13.68
CA SER A 186 -12.20 -8.32 -13.65
C SER A 186 -11.61 -7.08 -14.35
N ALA A 187 -10.32 -6.82 -14.10
CA ALA A 187 -9.58 -5.79 -14.84
C ALA A 187 -9.54 -6.15 -16.34
N GLU A 188 -9.32 -7.43 -16.68
CA GLU A 188 -9.30 -7.90 -18.06
C GLU A 188 -10.61 -7.61 -18.80
N ASP A 189 -11.77 -7.93 -18.18
CA ASP A 189 -13.07 -7.66 -18.81
C ASP A 189 -13.25 -6.16 -19.11
N ILE A 190 -12.95 -5.30 -18.13
CA ILE A 190 -13.08 -3.85 -18.30
C ILE A 190 -12.16 -3.35 -19.41
N LEU A 191 -10.90 -3.79 -19.42
CA LEU A 191 -9.94 -3.36 -20.44
C LEU A 191 -10.36 -3.82 -21.84
N ASN A 192 -10.92 -5.03 -21.96
CA ASN A 192 -11.43 -5.54 -23.25
C ASN A 192 -12.73 -4.82 -23.69
N GLU A 193 -13.56 -4.34 -22.78
CA GLU A 193 -14.73 -3.52 -23.11
C GLU A 193 -14.35 -2.12 -23.63
N TRP A 194 -13.25 -1.56 -23.12
CA TRP A 194 -12.87 -0.19 -23.41
C TRP A 194 -11.86 -0.04 -24.55
N PHE A 195 -10.91 -0.98 -24.70
CA PHE A 195 -9.76 -0.84 -25.60
C PHE A 195 -9.60 -2.02 -26.55
N ASP A 196 -9.09 -1.73 -27.74
CA ASP A 196 -8.83 -2.74 -28.75
C ASP A 196 -7.37 -3.24 -28.74
N THR A 197 -6.40 -2.35 -28.40
CA THR A 197 -4.99 -2.62 -28.58
C THR A 197 -4.31 -3.10 -27.30
N GLU A 198 -3.44 -4.13 -27.41
CA GLU A 198 -2.62 -4.60 -26.28
C GLU A 198 -1.66 -3.51 -25.78
N ILE A 199 -1.22 -2.61 -26.67
CA ILE A 199 -0.32 -1.51 -26.30
C ILE A 199 -0.92 -0.60 -25.20
N VAL A 200 -2.25 -0.51 -25.12
CA VAL A 200 -2.98 0.21 -24.06
C VAL A 200 -3.39 -0.73 -22.94
N LYS A 201 -3.89 -1.92 -23.27
CA LYS A 201 -4.43 -2.84 -22.26
C LYS A 201 -3.36 -3.41 -21.33
N ALA A 202 -2.21 -3.83 -21.88
CA ALA A 202 -1.17 -4.50 -21.10
C ALA A 202 -0.60 -3.66 -19.95
N PRO A 203 -0.18 -2.39 -20.14
CA PRO A 203 0.29 -1.55 -19.04
C PRO A 203 -0.78 -1.26 -18.00
N LEU A 204 -2.05 -1.09 -18.41
CA LEU A 204 -3.15 -0.89 -17.47
C LEU A 204 -3.45 -2.17 -16.66
N ALA A 205 -3.39 -3.33 -17.31
CA ALA A 205 -3.53 -4.64 -16.64
C ALA A 205 -2.40 -4.86 -15.63
N ARG A 206 -1.14 -4.52 -16.00
CA ARG A 206 0.01 -4.65 -15.11
C ARG A 206 -0.12 -3.78 -13.86
N LEU A 207 -0.62 -2.55 -14.02
CA LEU A 207 -0.88 -1.67 -12.87
C LEU A 207 -2.07 -2.17 -12.02
N ALA A 208 -3.12 -2.69 -12.65
CA ALA A 208 -4.25 -3.24 -11.90
C ALA A 208 -3.83 -4.47 -11.06
N ALA A 209 -2.90 -5.25 -11.57
CA ALA A 209 -2.36 -6.45 -10.93
C ALA A 209 -1.44 -6.16 -9.72
N GLU A 210 -1.08 -4.88 -9.47
CA GLU A 210 -0.42 -4.45 -8.23
C GLU A 210 -1.24 -4.75 -6.96
N LEU A 211 -2.53 -5.04 -7.10
CA LEU A 211 -3.36 -5.54 -6.01
C LEU A 211 -3.07 -7.01 -5.63
N SER A 212 -1.99 -7.60 -6.17
CA SER A 212 -1.55 -8.98 -5.97
C SER A 212 -2.58 -10.01 -6.46
N ALA A 213 -3.07 -9.83 -7.69
CA ALA A 213 -4.00 -10.75 -8.30
C ALA A 213 -3.98 -10.68 -9.83
N PRO A 214 -4.28 -11.80 -10.53
CA PRO A 214 -4.30 -11.84 -11.98
C PRO A 214 -5.40 -10.93 -12.56
N PRO A 215 -5.18 -10.33 -13.74
CA PRO A 215 -6.15 -9.45 -14.39
C PRO A 215 -7.53 -10.07 -14.59
N SER A 216 -7.62 -11.39 -14.75
CA SER A 216 -8.90 -12.13 -14.93
C SER A 216 -9.70 -12.30 -13.64
N GLN A 217 -9.10 -12.05 -12.47
CA GLN A 217 -9.79 -12.25 -11.20
C GLN A 217 -10.97 -11.28 -11.07
N LYS A 218 -12.17 -11.84 -10.83
CA LYS A 218 -13.37 -11.04 -10.59
C LYS A 218 -13.25 -10.22 -9.30
N ASN A 219 -14.01 -9.14 -9.22
CA ASN A 219 -14.02 -8.19 -8.10
C ASN A 219 -12.71 -7.36 -7.96
N LEU A 220 -11.88 -7.28 -9.00
CA LEU A 220 -10.64 -6.49 -9.01
C LEU A 220 -10.58 -5.42 -10.10
N ALA A 221 -11.69 -5.14 -10.78
CA ALA A 221 -11.76 -4.07 -11.76
C ALA A 221 -11.33 -2.71 -11.18
N ILE A 222 -11.49 -2.50 -9.87
CA ILE A 222 -11.03 -1.26 -9.19
C ILE A 222 -9.51 -1.03 -9.36
N GLY A 223 -8.72 -2.07 -9.62
CA GLY A 223 -7.28 -1.94 -9.87
C GLY A 223 -6.94 -1.06 -11.06
N VAL A 224 -7.83 -0.99 -12.09
CA VAL A 224 -7.59 -0.15 -13.27
C VAL A 224 -7.57 1.35 -12.95
N MET A 225 -8.09 1.78 -11.79
CA MET A 225 -8.04 3.19 -11.34
C MET A 225 -6.60 3.67 -11.07
N MET A 226 -5.66 2.76 -10.85
CA MET A 226 -4.26 3.09 -10.54
C MET A 226 -3.65 4.00 -11.61
N MET A 227 -3.93 3.73 -12.90
CA MET A 227 -3.45 4.60 -13.97
C MET A 227 -4.07 6.01 -13.91
N SER A 228 -5.38 6.11 -13.62
CA SER A 228 -6.06 7.40 -13.49
C SER A 228 -5.51 8.22 -12.33
N MET A 229 -5.14 7.59 -11.21
CA MET A 229 -4.50 8.26 -10.07
C MET A 229 -3.14 8.86 -10.42
N ARG A 230 -2.41 8.30 -11.38
CA ARG A 230 -1.13 8.84 -11.86
C ARG A 230 -1.30 10.13 -12.64
N HIS A 231 -2.45 10.35 -13.27
CA HIS A 231 -2.81 11.65 -13.83
C HIS A 231 -3.20 12.65 -12.74
N HIS A 232 -4.09 12.24 -11.82
CA HIS A 232 -4.55 13.08 -10.72
C HIS A 232 -4.97 12.21 -9.51
N PRO A 233 -4.43 12.47 -8.31
CA PRO A 233 -3.63 13.62 -7.86
C PRO A 233 -2.20 13.65 -8.42
N GLY A 234 -1.74 12.58 -9.01
CA GLY A 234 -0.42 12.41 -9.58
C GLY A 234 0.44 11.43 -8.80
N MET A 235 1.36 10.79 -9.49
CA MET A 235 2.38 9.93 -8.91
C MET A 235 3.58 10.76 -8.50
N ALA A 236 4.03 10.62 -7.25
CA ALA A 236 5.19 11.33 -6.74
C ALA A 236 6.08 10.41 -5.90
N ARG A 237 7.34 10.80 -5.75
CA ARG A 237 8.32 10.13 -4.88
C ARG A 237 8.89 11.14 -3.89
N PRO A 238 9.05 10.79 -2.61
CA PRO A 238 9.75 11.65 -1.67
C PRO A 238 11.22 11.79 -2.07
N LYS A 239 11.75 13.01 -2.04
CA LYS A 239 13.17 13.28 -2.23
C LYS A 239 13.98 12.63 -1.11
N GLY A 240 14.99 11.86 -1.47
CA GLY A 240 15.73 10.99 -0.56
C GLY A 240 15.09 9.59 -0.39
N GLY A 241 14.08 9.26 -1.20
CA GLY A 241 13.34 8.00 -1.19
C GLY A 241 12.17 7.97 -0.21
N THR A 242 11.42 6.87 -0.20
CA THR A 242 10.22 6.67 0.64
C THR A 242 10.52 6.85 2.15
N GLY A 243 11.76 6.55 2.57
CA GLY A 243 12.25 6.78 3.94
C GLY A 243 12.14 8.23 4.41
N ALA A 244 12.18 9.21 3.51
CA ALA A 244 12.04 10.62 3.86
C ALA A 244 10.64 10.95 4.44
N LEU A 245 9.58 10.25 4.01
CA LEU A 245 8.27 10.33 4.66
C LEU A 245 8.35 9.85 6.12
N VAL A 246 9.01 8.73 6.35
CA VAL A 246 9.19 8.15 7.69
C VAL A 246 10.02 9.09 8.57
N GLU A 247 11.11 9.63 8.05
CA GLU A 247 11.94 10.61 8.79
C GLU A 247 11.14 11.84 9.20
N ALA A 248 10.32 12.39 8.30
CA ALA A 248 9.44 13.52 8.61
C ALA A 248 8.41 13.15 9.70
N LEU A 249 7.82 11.97 9.63
CA LEU A 249 6.89 11.45 10.66
C LEU A 249 7.60 11.26 12.00
N VAL A 250 8.80 10.66 12.02
CA VAL A 250 9.61 10.49 13.24
C VAL A 250 9.96 11.84 13.87
N LYS A 251 10.41 12.81 13.08
CA LYS A 251 10.66 14.17 13.54
C LYS A 251 9.39 14.81 14.12
N ARG A 252 8.25 14.62 13.45
CA ARG A 252 6.96 15.13 13.92
C ARG A 252 6.54 14.50 15.24
N VAL A 253 6.61 13.17 15.37
CA VAL A 253 6.32 12.44 16.61
C VAL A 253 7.18 12.93 17.76
N LYS A 254 8.51 13.03 17.54
CA LYS A 254 9.46 13.53 18.55
C LYS A 254 9.20 14.99 18.93
N SER A 255 8.85 15.85 17.97
CA SER A 255 8.54 17.27 18.24
C SER A 255 7.29 17.45 19.11
N LEU A 256 6.42 16.47 19.14
CA LEU A 256 5.22 16.42 19.98
C LEU A 256 5.44 15.69 21.31
N GLY A 257 6.69 15.28 21.61
CA GLY A 257 7.05 14.60 22.86
C GLY A 257 6.81 13.08 22.84
N GLY A 258 6.57 12.48 21.67
CA GLY A 258 6.43 11.02 21.52
C GLY A 258 7.78 10.30 21.59
N GLU A 259 7.75 9.08 22.09
CA GLU A 259 8.91 8.20 22.20
C GLU A 259 8.84 7.03 21.21
N ILE A 260 9.96 6.73 20.56
CA ILE A 260 10.10 5.63 19.60
C ILE A 260 11.30 4.81 20.02
N LEU A 261 11.08 3.55 20.36
CA LEU A 261 12.12 2.60 20.72
C LEU A 261 12.25 1.53 19.64
N THR A 262 13.42 1.43 19.05
CA THR A 262 13.78 0.42 18.05
C THR A 262 14.45 -0.78 18.72
N ASP A 263 14.59 -1.89 18.00
CA ASP A 263 15.10 -3.17 18.51
C ASP A 263 14.29 -3.69 19.71
N GLN A 264 13.00 -3.36 19.75
CA GLN A 264 12.07 -3.69 20.83
C GLN A 264 10.89 -4.54 20.29
N GLN A 265 11.14 -5.83 20.11
CA GLN A 265 10.10 -6.74 19.65
C GLN A 265 9.12 -7.05 20.77
N VAL A 266 7.85 -6.69 20.56
CA VAL A 266 6.75 -7.06 21.45
C VAL A 266 6.48 -8.55 21.33
N LYS A 267 6.45 -9.22 22.49
CA LYS A 267 6.13 -10.66 22.65
C LYS A 267 4.67 -10.87 22.98
N GLN A 268 4.09 -9.99 23.80
CA GLN A 268 2.75 -10.19 24.34
C GLN A 268 2.06 -8.85 24.61
N VAL A 269 0.76 -8.78 24.34
CA VAL A 269 -0.14 -7.76 24.88
C VAL A 269 -0.61 -8.24 26.25
N LEU A 270 -0.46 -7.39 27.25
CA LEU A 270 -0.90 -7.69 28.63
C LEU A 270 -2.38 -7.32 28.76
N VAL A 271 -3.18 -8.29 29.14
CA VAL A 271 -4.62 -8.12 29.41
C VAL A 271 -4.87 -8.34 30.89
N ASP A 272 -5.68 -7.46 31.51
CA ASP A 272 -6.09 -7.52 32.89
C ASP A 272 -7.60 -7.23 32.96
N ASP A 273 -8.37 -8.15 33.49
CA ASP A 273 -9.83 -8.10 33.56
C ASP A 273 -10.51 -7.72 32.23
N GLY A 274 -10.09 -8.38 31.14
CA GLY A 274 -10.63 -8.17 29.78
C GLY A 274 -10.17 -6.89 29.08
N ARG A 275 -9.22 -6.15 29.69
CA ARG A 275 -8.71 -4.88 29.17
C ARG A 275 -7.22 -4.97 28.86
N ALA A 276 -6.80 -4.47 27.70
CA ALA A 276 -5.37 -4.32 27.37
C ALA A 276 -4.76 -3.18 28.21
N VAL A 277 -3.76 -3.52 29.03
CA VAL A 277 -3.12 -2.63 30.01
C VAL A 277 -1.65 -2.35 29.71
N GLY A 278 -1.09 -2.95 28.67
CA GLY A 278 0.32 -2.77 28.28
C GLY A 278 0.85 -3.86 27.38
N VAL A 279 2.15 -3.92 27.28
CA VAL A 279 2.86 -4.90 26.47
C VAL A 279 4.11 -5.43 27.19
N ARG A 280 4.52 -6.66 26.86
CA ARG A 280 5.77 -7.28 27.28
C ARG A 280 6.65 -7.56 26.07
N LEU A 281 7.93 -7.21 26.15
CA LEU A 281 8.93 -7.46 25.13
C LEU A 281 9.54 -8.86 25.24
N ASN A 282 10.26 -9.29 24.19
CA ASN A 282 11.00 -10.56 24.22
C ASN A 282 12.04 -10.65 25.34
N ASN A 283 12.64 -9.54 25.75
CA ASN A 283 13.61 -9.45 26.85
C ASN A 283 12.97 -9.39 28.25
N GLY A 284 11.64 -9.49 28.34
CA GLY A 284 10.87 -9.43 29.58
C GLY A 284 10.52 -8.01 30.07
N THR A 285 11.00 -6.96 29.42
CA THR A 285 10.62 -5.57 29.77
C THR A 285 9.14 -5.34 29.51
N GLU A 286 8.48 -4.63 30.43
CA GLU A 286 7.05 -4.31 30.32
C GLU A 286 6.83 -2.79 30.28
N TYR A 287 5.89 -2.37 29.42
CA TYR A 287 5.39 -1.01 29.33
C TYR A 287 3.89 -0.99 29.60
N ARG A 288 3.46 -0.10 30.47
CA ARG A 288 2.04 0.06 30.82
C ARG A 288 1.36 1.10 29.93
N ALA A 289 0.13 0.78 29.51
CA ALA A 289 -0.76 1.69 28.78
C ALA A 289 -1.99 1.99 29.64
N THR A 290 -2.21 3.26 30.01
CA THR A 290 -3.33 3.64 30.88
C THR A 290 -4.65 3.79 30.11
N ARG A 291 -4.57 4.08 28.81
CA ARG A 291 -5.74 4.32 27.94
C ARG A 291 -5.92 3.23 26.89
N GLY A 292 -4.84 2.63 26.39
CA GLY A 292 -4.94 1.51 25.46
C GLY A 292 -3.67 1.17 24.72
N VAL A 293 -3.73 0.01 24.07
CA VAL A 293 -2.69 -0.52 23.18
C VAL A 293 -3.22 -0.46 21.75
N ILE A 294 -2.40 0.01 20.80
CA ILE A 294 -2.74 0.05 19.38
C ILE A 294 -1.78 -0.86 18.63
N SER A 295 -2.30 -1.82 17.88
CA SER A 295 -1.50 -2.71 17.05
C SER A 295 -1.43 -2.21 15.62
N ASN A 296 -0.21 -1.95 15.13
CA ASN A 296 0.08 -1.63 13.73
C ASN A 296 0.63 -2.85 12.96
N ILE A 297 0.34 -4.05 13.46
CA ILE A 297 0.60 -5.32 12.77
C ILE A 297 -0.73 -5.94 12.33
N ASP A 298 -0.68 -6.97 11.49
CA ASP A 298 -1.90 -7.62 11.02
C ASP A 298 -2.68 -8.30 12.18
N ALA A 299 -4.01 -8.33 12.04
CA ALA A 299 -4.90 -8.83 13.08
C ALA A 299 -4.69 -10.34 13.36
N LYS A 300 -4.39 -11.14 12.33
CA LYS A 300 -4.17 -12.58 12.48
C LYS A 300 -2.96 -12.83 13.37
N ARG A 301 -1.85 -12.14 13.10
CA ARG A 301 -0.64 -12.23 13.91
C ARG A 301 -0.85 -11.73 15.34
N LEU A 302 -1.58 -10.62 15.51
CA LEU A 302 -1.90 -10.09 16.82
C LEU A 302 -2.61 -11.13 17.69
N PHE A 303 -3.75 -11.63 17.22
CA PHE A 303 -4.63 -12.50 18.03
C PHE A 303 -4.18 -13.96 18.10
N LEU A 304 -3.39 -14.45 17.13
CA LEU A 304 -2.87 -15.82 17.18
C LEU A 304 -1.57 -15.94 17.95
N HIS A 305 -0.77 -14.84 18.08
CA HIS A 305 0.58 -14.94 18.62
C HIS A 305 0.93 -13.95 19.73
N LEU A 306 0.27 -12.77 19.81
CA LEU A 306 0.64 -11.73 20.78
C LEU A 306 -0.38 -11.55 21.90
N VAL A 307 -1.61 -11.99 21.74
CA VAL A 307 -2.62 -11.99 22.81
C VAL A 307 -2.78 -13.42 23.32
N ASP A 308 -2.88 -13.57 24.63
CA ASP A 308 -3.11 -14.88 25.24
C ASP A 308 -4.42 -15.48 24.73
N GLU A 309 -4.42 -16.78 24.43
CA GLU A 309 -5.59 -17.47 23.91
C GLU A 309 -6.77 -17.43 24.87
N THR A 310 -6.51 -17.49 26.17
CA THR A 310 -7.55 -17.41 27.20
C THR A 310 -8.26 -16.06 27.15
N ASP A 311 -7.51 -14.96 27.01
CA ASP A 311 -8.05 -13.60 26.94
C ASP A 311 -8.87 -13.40 25.66
N VAL A 312 -8.38 -13.93 24.52
CA VAL A 312 -9.13 -13.86 23.26
C VAL A 312 -10.44 -14.64 23.36
N ASN A 313 -10.38 -15.88 23.87
CA ASN A 313 -11.57 -16.74 23.99
C ASN A 313 -12.58 -16.21 24.99
N GLN A 314 -12.15 -15.50 26.04
CA GLN A 314 -13.04 -14.81 26.96
C GLN A 314 -13.77 -13.64 26.32
N ALA A 315 -13.07 -12.89 25.44
CA ALA A 315 -13.65 -11.74 24.76
C ALA A 315 -14.52 -12.16 23.55
N ASP A 316 -14.07 -13.12 22.77
CA ASP A 316 -14.76 -13.69 21.60
C ASP A 316 -14.20 -15.09 21.29
N PRO A 317 -14.90 -16.16 21.68
CA PRO A 317 -14.39 -17.54 21.57
C PRO A 317 -14.20 -18.04 20.13
N GLU A 318 -14.81 -17.39 19.14
CA GLU A 318 -14.69 -17.77 17.73
C GLU A 318 -13.71 -16.89 16.94
N LEU A 319 -13.21 -15.79 17.51
CA LEU A 319 -12.39 -14.81 16.79
C LEU A 319 -11.14 -15.42 16.17
N ARG A 320 -10.43 -16.28 16.91
CA ARG A 320 -9.20 -16.93 16.43
C ARG A 320 -9.48 -17.82 15.21
N ASP A 321 -10.54 -18.62 15.26
CA ASP A 321 -10.97 -19.48 14.16
C ASP A 321 -11.38 -18.66 12.92
N ARG A 322 -12.17 -17.59 13.15
CA ARG A 322 -12.55 -16.68 12.06
C ARG A 322 -11.35 -15.99 11.42
N LEU A 323 -10.40 -15.50 12.20
CA LEU A 323 -9.17 -14.88 11.68
C LEU A 323 -8.34 -15.88 10.88
N ASP A 324 -8.19 -17.11 11.42
CA ASP A 324 -7.39 -18.13 10.75
C ASP A 324 -7.98 -18.59 9.42
N ARG A 325 -9.29 -18.77 9.35
CA ARG A 325 -9.98 -19.29 8.17
C ARG A 325 -10.37 -18.25 7.14
N ARG A 326 -10.67 -17.00 7.55
CA ARG A 326 -11.16 -15.97 6.62
C ARG A 326 -10.05 -15.05 6.10
N ILE A 327 -8.98 -14.87 6.86
CA ILE A 327 -7.81 -14.12 6.40
C ILE A 327 -6.83 -15.12 5.79
N VAL A 328 -6.99 -15.36 4.51
CA VAL A 328 -6.14 -16.26 3.74
C VAL A 328 -5.51 -15.46 2.62
N ASN A 329 -4.27 -14.99 2.84
CA ASN A 329 -3.51 -14.38 1.76
C ASN A 329 -3.18 -15.43 0.70
N ASN A 330 -3.25 -15.04 -0.55
CA ASN A 330 -2.83 -15.88 -1.65
C ASN A 330 -1.33 -16.24 -1.53
N ASN A 331 -0.80 -17.04 -2.42
CA ASN A 331 0.60 -17.45 -2.38
C ASN A 331 1.53 -16.50 -3.12
N GLU A 332 0.98 -15.43 -3.68
CA GLU A 332 1.71 -14.45 -4.48
C GLU A 332 2.25 -13.32 -3.60
N THR A 333 3.49 -12.96 -3.85
CA THR A 333 4.14 -11.76 -3.31
C THR A 333 5.29 -11.36 -4.22
N ILE A 334 6.22 -10.53 -3.78
CA ILE A 334 7.30 -10.03 -4.63
C ILE A 334 8.65 -10.64 -4.29
N LEU A 335 9.43 -10.93 -5.34
CA LEU A 335 10.87 -11.00 -5.31
C LEU A 335 11.40 -9.64 -5.75
N LYS A 336 12.26 -9.04 -4.95
CA LYS A 336 12.80 -7.71 -5.18
C LYS A 336 14.26 -7.77 -5.58
N ILE A 337 14.62 -7.00 -6.63
CA ILE A 337 16.01 -6.87 -7.07
C ILE A 337 16.39 -5.38 -7.00
N ASP A 338 17.48 -5.09 -6.29
CA ASP A 338 18.11 -3.78 -6.21
C ASP A 338 19.45 -3.81 -6.95
N LEU A 339 19.64 -2.92 -7.93
CA LEU A 339 20.90 -2.79 -8.66
C LEU A 339 21.52 -1.40 -8.42
N ALA A 340 22.78 -1.40 -7.98
CA ALA A 340 23.64 -0.23 -8.05
C ALA A 340 24.26 -0.18 -9.46
N MET A 341 24.12 0.95 -10.17
CA MET A 341 24.45 1.05 -11.57
C MET A 341 25.45 2.18 -11.86
N SER A 342 26.35 1.96 -12.81
CA SER A 342 27.34 2.94 -13.27
C SER A 342 26.76 3.98 -14.24
N GLU A 343 25.68 3.66 -14.91
CA GLU A 343 24.96 4.49 -15.89
C GLU A 343 23.47 4.12 -15.89
N PRO A 344 22.57 4.95 -16.45
CA PRO A 344 21.15 4.61 -16.53
C PRO A 344 20.90 3.46 -17.53
N LEU A 345 19.68 2.88 -17.46
CA LEU A 345 19.23 1.95 -18.50
C LEU A 345 19.21 2.64 -19.86
N LYS A 346 19.53 1.88 -20.92
CA LYS A 346 19.51 2.36 -22.31
C LYS A 346 18.61 1.47 -23.15
N PHE A 347 17.44 2.00 -23.47
CA PHE A 347 16.49 1.37 -24.39
C PHE A 347 16.84 1.81 -25.83
N GLU A 348 17.81 1.17 -26.45
CA GLU A 348 18.45 1.60 -27.73
C GLU A 348 17.47 1.79 -28.89
N GLN A 349 16.28 1.14 -28.82
CA GLN A 349 15.25 1.23 -29.86
C GLN A 349 14.46 2.56 -29.84
N TYR A 350 14.60 3.38 -28.79
CA TYR A 350 13.80 4.59 -28.61
C TYR A 350 14.65 5.86 -28.55
N GLN A 351 14.17 6.94 -29.15
CA GLN A 351 14.77 8.28 -29.03
C GLN A 351 14.29 8.94 -27.71
N HIS A 352 15.04 9.88 -27.15
CA HIS A 352 14.73 10.62 -25.93
C HIS A 352 14.51 9.75 -24.67
N GLN A 353 15.37 8.77 -24.50
CA GLN A 353 15.25 7.70 -23.51
C GLN A 353 15.25 8.19 -22.05
N ASP A 354 16.06 9.19 -21.72
CA ASP A 354 16.26 9.62 -20.32
C ASP A 354 14.95 10.11 -19.69
N GLU A 355 14.11 10.81 -20.44
CA GLU A 355 12.80 11.27 -19.95
C GLU A 355 11.87 10.09 -19.66
N PHE A 356 11.94 9.00 -20.45
CA PHE A 356 11.08 7.81 -20.25
C PHE A 356 11.37 7.08 -18.93
N LEU A 357 12.57 7.26 -18.37
CA LEU A 357 13.02 6.61 -17.14
C LEU A 357 12.57 7.33 -15.86
N ILE A 358 11.93 8.51 -15.98
CA ILE A 358 11.46 9.28 -14.81
C ILE A 358 10.34 8.55 -14.09
N GLY A 359 9.38 8.01 -14.83
CA GLY A 359 8.23 7.27 -14.32
C GLY A 359 8.55 5.84 -13.93
N SER A 360 7.53 5.01 -13.95
CA SER A 360 7.65 3.57 -13.79
C SER A 360 7.79 2.91 -15.16
N ILE A 361 8.69 1.94 -15.27
CA ILE A 361 8.90 1.15 -16.48
C ILE A 361 8.23 -0.19 -16.28
N LEU A 362 7.32 -0.57 -17.19
CA LEU A 362 6.58 -1.82 -17.10
C LEU A 362 7.00 -2.75 -18.23
N ILE A 363 7.40 -3.97 -17.90
CA ILE A 363 7.58 -5.02 -18.89
C ILE A 363 6.31 -5.88 -18.87
N ALA A 364 5.45 -5.63 -19.86
CA ALA A 364 4.14 -6.24 -19.98
C ALA A 364 3.71 -6.24 -21.46
N ASP A 365 3.97 -7.34 -22.15
CA ASP A 365 3.77 -7.43 -23.60
C ASP A 365 2.29 -7.61 -24.00
N SER A 366 1.47 -8.18 -23.10
CA SER A 366 0.04 -8.39 -23.29
C SER A 366 -0.68 -8.61 -21.95
N VAL A 367 -1.99 -8.50 -21.94
CA VAL A 367 -2.82 -8.88 -20.77
C VAL A 367 -2.54 -10.33 -20.36
N LYS A 368 -2.39 -11.23 -21.34
CA LYS A 368 -2.08 -12.65 -21.09
C LYS A 368 -0.69 -12.83 -20.44
N HIS A 369 0.31 -12.05 -20.82
CA HIS A 369 1.62 -12.08 -20.16
C HIS A 369 1.48 -11.71 -18.67
N VAL A 370 0.75 -10.65 -18.37
CA VAL A 370 0.45 -10.26 -16.98
C VAL A 370 -0.34 -11.34 -16.25
N GLU A 371 -1.34 -11.96 -16.90
CA GLU A 371 -2.13 -13.05 -16.32
C GLU A 371 -1.26 -14.22 -15.84
N ILE A 372 -0.31 -14.68 -16.66
CA ILE A 372 0.62 -15.76 -16.30
C ILE A 372 1.53 -15.35 -15.14
N ALA A 373 2.03 -14.11 -15.18
CA ALA A 373 2.91 -13.58 -14.13
C ALA A 373 2.27 -13.55 -12.72
N HIS A 374 0.94 -13.66 -12.62
CA HIS A 374 0.20 -13.68 -11.37
C HIS A 374 -0.45 -15.05 -11.07
N THR A 375 -0.89 -15.79 -12.08
CA THR A 375 -1.48 -17.11 -11.86
C THR A 375 -0.44 -18.16 -11.46
N ASP A 376 0.75 -18.14 -12.03
CA ASP A 376 1.82 -19.07 -11.68
C ASP A 376 2.24 -18.95 -10.20
N PRO A 377 2.54 -17.76 -9.65
CA PRO A 377 2.83 -17.60 -8.22
C PRO A 377 1.72 -18.07 -7.29
N ALA A 378 0.46 -17.84 -7.66
CA ALA A 378 -0.68 -18.26 -6.86
C ALA A 378 -0.70 -19.79 -6.61
N ILE A 379 -0.20 -20.58 -7.57
CA ILE A 379 -0.09 -22.05 -7.47
C ILE A 379 1.33 -22.54 -7.12
N GLY A 380 2.23 -21.68 -6.72
CA GLY A 380 3.57 -22.02 -6.26
C GLY A 380 4.63 -22.09 -7.35
N ARG A 381 4.35 -21.65 -8.58
CA ARG A 381 5.29 -21.65 -9.69
C ARG A 381 5.96 -20.29 -9.82
N ILE A 382 7.24 -20.31 -10.18
CA ILE A 382 8.01 -19.10 -10.45
C ILE A 382 7.88 -18.76 -11.94
N PRO A 383 7.28 -17.62 -12.34
CA PRO A 383 7.06 -17.27 -13.75
C PRO A 383 8.34 -16.67 -14.38
N ASP A 384 9.49 -17.33 -14.20
CA ASP A 384 10.81 -16.82 -14.60
C ASP A 384 11.19 -17.16 -16.06
N ALA A 385 10.31 -17.84 -16.81
CA ALA A 385 10.50 -18.13 -18.24
C ALA A 385 10.27 -16.88 -19.10
N ASP A 386 9.30 -16.04 -18.74
CA ASP A 386 8.98 -14.76 -19.38
C ASP A 386 8.56 -13.74 -18.31
N PRO A 387 9.51 -13.14 -17.57
CA PRO A 387 9.21 -12.27 -16.44
C PRO A 387 8.47 -10.98 -16.82
N SER A 388 7.29 -10.74 -16.22
CA SER A 388 6.68 -9.41 -16.18
C SER A 388 7.28 -8.62 -15.01
N MET A 389 7.63 -7.35 -15.24
CA MET A 389 8.36 -6.55 -14.26
C MET A 389 7.75 -5.17 -14.06
N TYR A 390 7.86 -4.68 -12.85
CA TYR A 390 7.71 -3.27 -12.51
C TYR A 390 9.09 -2.73 -12.14
N ILE A 391 9.56 -1.72 -12.85
CA ILE A 391 10.92 -1.20 -12.72
C ILE A 391 10.86 0.29 -12.44
N VAL A 392 11.70 0.75 -11.53
CA VAL A 392 11.89 2.17 -11.26
C VAL A 392 13.37 2.48 -11.20
N GLN A 393 13.76 3.58 -11.83
CA GLN A 393 15.09 4.15 -11.74
C GLN A 393 15.01 5.48 -10.97
N PRO A 394 15.00 5.46 -9.62
CA PRO A 394 14.68 6.63 -8.80
C PRO A 394 15.61 7.82 -9.05
N THR A 395 16.87 7.53 -9.37
CA THR A 395 17.92 8.53 -9.62
C THR A 395 17.70 9.38 -10.88
N MET A 396 16.77 8.99 -11.75
CA MET A 396 16.38 9.84 -12.90
C MET A 396 15.53 11.04 -12.45
N LEU A 397 14.84 10.92 -11.33
CA LEU A 397 14.05 11.98 -10.73
C LEU A 397 14.78 12.62 -9.53
N ASP A 398 15.47 11.81 -8.73
CA ASP A 398 16.16 12.21 -7.50
C ASP A 398 17.60 11.68 -7.48
N PRO A 399 18.58 12.45 -7.96
CA PRO A 399 19.97 12.01 -7.99
C PRO A 399 20.58 11.81 -6.60
N THR A 400 19.95 12.26 -5.51
CA THR A 400 20.47 12.09 -4.14
C THR A 400 20.42 10.65 -3.64
N MET A 401 19.81 9.74 -4.42
CA MET A 401 19.70 8.30 -4.11
C MET A 401 20.97 7.51 -4.44
N ALA A 402 21.95 8.09 -5.12
CA ALA A 402 23.21 7.44 -5.47
C ALA A 402 24.37 8.46 -5.48
N PRO A 403 25.64 8.02 -5.50
CA PRO A 403 26.77 8.88 -5.75
C PRO A 403 26.69 9.57 -7.13
N ASP A 404 27.38 10.71 -7.27
CA ASP A 404 27.35 11.52 -8.50
C ASP A 404 27.59 10.69 -9.77
N GLY A 405 26.70 10.84 -10.75
CA GLY A 405 26.73 10.12 -12.04
C GLY A 405 26.46 8.62 -11.92
N LYS A 406 25.99 8.14 -10.79
CA LYS A 406 25.57 6.76 -10.56
C LYS A 406 24.05 6.67 -10.40
N HIS A 407 23.54 5.45 -10.56
CA HIS A 407 22.10 5.22 -10.59
C HIS A 407 21.70 4.02 -9.73
N THR A 408 20.48 4.06 -9.20
CA THR A 408 19.84 2.90 -8.56
C THR A 408 18.74 2.38 -9.47
N LEU A 409 18.55 1.07 -9.48
CA LEU A 409 17.43 0.42 -10.15
C LEU A 409 16.70 -0.45 -9.12
N TRP A 410 15.40 -0.29 -9.06
CA TRP A 410 14.46 -1.05 -8.25
C TRP A 410 13.61 -1.89 -9.20
N ILE A 411 13.61 -3.20 -9.02
CA ILE A 411 12.85 -4.15 -9.85
C ILE A 411 11.95 -4.96 -8.93
N GLU A 412 10.68 -5.05 -9.30
CA GLU A 412 9.68 -5.92 -8.71
C GLU A 412 9.29 -7.00 -9.70
N PHE A 413 9.28 -8.23 -9.21
CA PHE A 413 8.87 -9.41 -9.93
C PHE A 413 7.99 -10.25 -9.01
N PHE A 414 6.78 -10.62 -9.48
CA PHE A 414 5.87 -11.44 -8.69
C PHE A 414 6.35 -12.89 -8.63
N ALA A 415 6.33 -13.45 -7.42
CA ALA A 415 6.84 -14.79 -7.15
C ALA A 415 6.03 -15.45 -6.02
N PRO A 416 5.99 -16.80 -5.96
CA PRO A 416 5.29 -17.51 -4.90
C PRO A 416 6.00 -17.33 -3.56
N TYR A 417 5.24 -17.15 -2.48
CA TYR A 417 5.78 -17.26 -1.12
C TYR A 417 6.26 -18.69 -0.84
N GLN A 418 5.41 -19.67 -1.12
CA GLN A 418 5.69 -21.11 -1.02
C GLN A 418 5.88 -21.69 -2.42
N ILE A 419 7.06 -22.24 -2.71
CA ILE A 419 7.34 -22.91 -3.98
C ILE A 419 6.69 -24.29 -3.99
N GLU A 420 5.97 -24.63 -5.09
CA GLU A 420 5.29 -25.92 -5.29
C GLU A 420 6.29 -27.10 -5.16
N GLY A 421 5.95 -28.08 -4.34
CA GLY A 421 6.76 -29.29 -4.13
C GLY A 421 8.02 -29.10 -3.27
N ALA A 422 8.25 -27.92 -2.72
CA ALA A 422 9.43 -27.62 -1.92
C ALA A 422 9.12 -27.37 -0.44
N GLU A 423 7.96 -27.83 0.04
CA GLU A 423 7.51 -27.66 1.42
C GLU A 423 8.51 -28.28 2.40
N GLY A 424 8.81 -27.51 3.46
CA GLY A 424 9.78 -27.92 4.49
C GLY A 424 11.25 -27.68 4.12
N THR A 425 11.55 -27.16 2.93
CA THR A 425 12.91 -26.79 2.49
C THR A 425 13.10 -25.27 2.42
N GLY A 426 14.36 -24.83 2.33
CA GLY A 426 14.69 -23.41 2.23
C GLY A 426 14.36 -22.59 3.48
N LEU A 427 14.35 -21.26 3.34
CA LEU A 427 14.05 -20.35 4.43
C LEU A 427 12.58 -20.50 4.87
N ASN A 428 12.37 -20.74 6.18
CA ASN A 428 11.03 -20.94 6.77
C ASN A 428 10.20 -22.05 6.09
N GLY A 429 10.86 -23.04 5.47
CA GLY A 429 10.18 -24.14 4.79
C GLY A 429 9.49 -23.75 3.46
N THR A 430 9.80 -22.57 2.92
CA THR A 430 9.14 -22.01 1.71
C THR A 430 9.73 -22.50 0.39
N GLY A 431 10.85 -23.19 0.42
CA GLY A 431 11.61 -23.60 -0.75
C GLY A 431 12.63 -22.55 -1.23
N TRP A 432 12.58 -21.30 -0.75
CA TRP A 432 13.53 -20.26 -1.15
C TRP A 432 14.91 -20.49 -0.57
N THR A 433 15.90 -20.61 -1.45
CA THR A 433 17.34 -20.67 -1.14
C THR A 433 18.08 -19.53 -1.85
N ASP A 434 19.32 -19.25 -1.43
CA ASP A 434 20.16 -18.26 -2.12
C ASP A 434 20.42 -18.62 -3.59
N GLU A 435 20.54 -19.92 -3.90
CA GLU A 435 20.70 -20.41 -5.26
C GLU A 435 19.46 -20.11 -6.11
N ILE A 436 18.26 -20.44 -5.62
CA ILE A 436 17.00 -20.25 -6.34
C ILE A 436 16.76 -18.74 -6.59
N LYS A 437 16.85 -17.91 -5.53
CA LYS A 437 16.59 -16.47 -5.70
C LYS A 437 17.57 -15.80 -6.66
N ASN A 438 18.85 -16.19 -6.65
CA ASN A 438 19.83 -15.61 -7.55
C ASN A 438 19.63 -16.08 -9.00
N ARG A 439 19.28 -17.36 -9.21
CA ARG A 439 18.92 -17.87 -10.54
C ARG A 439 17.70 -17.13 -11.13
N VAL A 440 16.67 -16.89 -10.32
CA VAL A 440 15.49 -16.12 -10.73
C VAL A 440 15.88 -14.69 -11.09
N ALA A 441 16.69 -14.05 -10.26
CA ALA A 441 17.17 -12.69 -10.52
C ALA A 441 18.01 -12.61 -11.81
N ASP A 442 18.82 -13.62 -12.11
CA ASP A 442 19.57 -13.70 -13.37
C ASP A 442 18.61 -13.71 -14.57
N ARG A 443 17.55 -14.53 -14.56
CA ARG A 443 16.55 -14.58 -15.62
C ARG A 443 15.77 -13.28 -15.79
N VAL A 444 15.40 -12.62 -14.67
CA VAL A 444 14.76 -11.30 -14.70
C VAL A 444 15.66 -10.26 -15.35
N ILE A 445 16.97 -10.26 -15.01
CA ILE A 445 17.95 -9.35 -15.61
C ILE A 445 18.21 -9.71 -17.07
N ASP A 446 18.20 -11.01 -17.44
CA ASP A 446 18.33 -11.45 -18.82
C ASP A 446 17.18 -10.94 -19.69
N LYS A 447 15.92 -11.07 -19.21
CA LYS A 447 14.75 -10.52 -19.90
C LYS A 447 14.84 -8.98 -20.02
N LEU A 448 15.28 -8.29 -18.97
CA LEU A 448 15.47 -6.83 -19.03
C LEU A 448 16.53 -6.44 -20.06
N ALA A 449 17.56 -7.26 -20.23
CA ALA A 449 18.61 -7.02 -21.23
C ALA A 449 18.12 -7.10 -22.68
N ASP A 450 16.99 -7.78 -22.95
CA ASP A 450 16.35 -7.77 -24.29
C ASP A 450 15.83 -6.38 -24.66
N TYR A 451 15.48 -5.55 -23.67
CA TYR A 451 14.98 -4.17 -23.84
C TYR A 451 16.08 -3.13 -23.61
N ALA A 452 16.93 -3.34 -22.60
CA ALA A 452 18.01 -2.43 -22.19
C ALA A 452 19.33 -3.21 -22.08
N PRO A 453 20.04 -3.45 -23.20
CA PRO A 453 21.21 -4.34 -23.28
C PRO A 453 22.36 -3.98 -22.33
N ASN A 454 22.46 -2.72 -21.93
CA ASN A 454 23.52 -2.26 -21.03
C ASN A 454 23.34 -2.69 -19.58
N VAL A 455 22.17 -3.20 -19.15
CA VAL A 455 21.86 -3.47 -17.74
C VAL A 455 22.92 -4.33 -17.05
N LYS A 456 23.37 -5.41 -17.68
CA LYS A 456 24.39 -6.30 -17.12
C LYS A 456 25.73 -5.62 -16.92
N LYS A 457 26.20 -4.88 -17.93
CA LYS A 457 27.48 -4.16 -17.91
C LYS A 457 27.45 -2.97 -16.95
N ALA A 458 26.31 -2.30 -16.86
CA ALA A 458 26.11 -1.14 -15.99
C ALA A 458 25.96 -1.52 -14.50
N THR A 459 25.62 -2.77 -14.18
CA THR A 459 25.45 -3.24 -12.80
C THR A 459 26.80 -3.30 -12.08
N ILE A 460 26.94 -2.52 -10.99
CA ILE A 460 28.09 -2.52 -10.08
C ILE A 460 27.89 -3.58 -8.99
N ALA A 461 26.71 -3.62 -8.39
CA ALA A 461 26.35 -4.57 -7.36
C ALA A 461 24.84 -4.82 -7.37
N ARG A 462 24.43 -6.00 -6.87
CA ARG A 462 23.03 -6.37 -6.73
C ARG A 462 22.71 -6.90 -5.34
N ARG A 463 21.48 -6.67 -4.90
CA ARG A 463 20.80 -7.35 -3.80
C ARG A 463 19.52 -7.98 -4.34
N VAL A 464 19.26 -9.19 -3.90
CA VAL A 464 18.00 -9.89 -4.17
C VAL A 464 17.34 -10.22 -2.84
N GLU A 465 16.07 -9.88 -2.69
CA GLU A 465 15.25 -10.22 -1.54
C GLU A 465 14.13 -11.15 -1.99
N SER A 466 14.15 -12.39 -1.49
CA SER A 466 13.11 -13.38 -1.78
C SER A 466 11.80 -13.07 -1.03
N PRO A 467 10.66 -13.65 -1.48
CA PRO A 467 9.39 -13.62 -0.74
C PRO A 467 9.51 -13.99 0.74
N ALA A 468 10.31 -15.00 1.07
CA ALA A 468 10.52 -15.46 2.44
C ALA A 468 11.28 -14.42 3.28
N GLU A 469 12.35 -13.82 2.73
CA GLU A 469 13.12 -12.76 3.40
C GLU A 469 12.29 -11.49 3.60
N LEU A 470 11.45 -11.14 2.62
CA LEU A 470 10.51 -10.01 2.73
C LEU A 470 9.51 -10.24 3.88
N SER A 471 8.96 -11.47 3.97
CA SER A 471 8.07 -11.88 5.06
C SER A 471 8.71 -11.71 6.43
N ASP A 472 9.94 -12.18 6.59
CA ASP A 472 10.71 -12.06 7.84
C ASP A 472 11.00 -10.61 8.21
N ARG A 473 11.48 -9.83 7.23
CA ARG A 473 11.83 -8.43 7.43
C ARG A 473 10.62 -7.59 7.86
N LEU A 474 9.52 -7.70 7.15
CA LEU A 474 8.30 -6.95 7.47
C LEU A 474 7.54 -7.57 8.65
N GLY A 475 7.70 -8.87 8.88
CA GLY A 475 6.82 -9.63 9.76
C GLY A 475 5.40 -9.72 9.20
N ALA A 476 5.27 -9.71 7.88
CA ALA A 476 3.99 -9.78 7.20
C ALA A 476 3.64 -11.22 6.82
N LEU A 477 2.37 -11.59 6.96
CA LEU A 477 1.90 -12.93 6.63
C LEU A 477 2.15 -13.22 5.14
N LYS A 478 2.91 -14.28 4.83
CA LYS A 478 3.35 -14.66 3.48
C LYS A 478 4.03 -13.53 2.70
N GLY A 479 4.67 -12.56 3.38
CA GLY A 479 5.30 -11.42 2.74
C GLY A 479 4.33 -10.41 2.13
N ASN A 480 3.03 -10.52 2.40
CA ASN A 480 2.03 -9.61 1.87
C ASN A 480 2.17 -8.21 2.53
N TYR A 481 2.72 -7.26 1.78
CA TYR A 481 2.96 -5.89 2.24
C TYR A 481 1.68 -5.07 2.45
N TYR A 482 0.53 -5.57 1.99
CA TYR A 482 -0.80 -5.05 2.32
C TYR A 482 -1.36 -5.65 3.61
N HIS A 483 -0.63 -6.56 4.28
CA HIS A 483 -1.03 -7.40 5.41
C HIS A 483 -2.10 -8.45 5.05
N ILE A 484 -3.10 -8.07 4.29
CA ILE A 484 -4.22 -8.88 3.84
C ILE A 484 -4.44 -8.55 2.36
N ASP A 485 -4.87 -9.51 1.56
CA ASP A 485 -5.17 -9.30 0.14
C ASP A 485 -6.13 -8.12 -0.07
N MET A 486 -5.99 -7.43 -1.21
CA MET A 486 -6.77 -6.24 -1.55
C MET A 486 -7.98 -6.60 -2.43
N THR A 487 -8.67 -7.68 -2.08
CA THR A 487 -9.91 -8.14 -2.73
C THR A 487 -11.14 -7.49 -2.10
N LEU A 488 -12.27 -7.37 -2.82
CA LEU A 488 -13.46 -6.66 -2.32
C LEU A 488 -14.04 -7.27 -1.03
N ASP A 489 -13.92 -8.59 -0.86
CA ASP A 489 -14.32 -9.30 0.37
C ASP A 489 -13.38 -9.04 1.54
N GLN A 490 -12.23 -8.38 1.29
CA GLN A 490 -11.23 -7.97 2.28
C GLN A 490 -11.03 -6.45 2.33
N MET A 491 -11.98 -5.67 1.81
CA MET A 491 -11.91 -4.21 1.78
C MET A 491 -13.08 -3.57 2.55
N VAL A 492 -12.95 -2.29 2.87
CA VAL A 492 -13.95 -1.42 3.51
C VAL A 492 -14.51 -2.05 4.80
N PHE A 493 -15.75 -2.55 4.79
CA PHE A 493 -16.46 -3.12 5.96
C PHE A 493 -15.99 -4.54 6.33
N PHE A 494 -15.20 -5.16 5.47
CA PHE A 494 -14.73 -6.53 5.63
C PHE A 494 -13.28 -6.60 6.09
N ARG A 495 -12.59 -5.46 6.23
CA ARG A 495 -11.16 -5.42 6.49
C ARG A 495 -10.83 -5.08 7.95
N PRO A 496 -10.18 -5.94 8.76
CA PRO A 496 -9.78 -7.34 8.44
C PRO A 496 -10.94 -8.35 8.55
N LEU A 497 -11.94 -8.07 9.37
CA LEU A 497 -13.22 -8.76 9.54
C LEU A 497 -14.29 -7.71 9.83
N PRO A 498 -15.58 -7.97 9.55
CA PRO A 498 -16.66 -6.99 9.77
C PRO A 498 -16.67 -6.42 11.18
N GLU A 499 -16.49 -7.26 12.20
CA GLU A 499 -16.46 -6.88 13.60
C GLU A 499 -15.23 -6.06 14.00
N LEU A 500 -14.15 -6.13 13.24
CA LEU A 500 -12.89 -5.40 13.46
C LEU A 500 -12.70 -4.20 12.52
N ALA A 501 -13.61 -4.00 11.55
CA ALA A 501 -13.45 -3.02 10.49
C ALA A 501 -13.38 -1.57 10.98
N ASN A 502 -13.94 -1.28 12.17
CA ASN A 502 -13.93 0.04 12.79
C ASN A 502 -12.75 0.28 13.72
N TYR A 503 -11.66 -0.47 13.57
CA TYR A 503 -10.41 -0.38 14.36
C TYR A 503 -10.50 -0.85 15.82
N LYS A 504 -11.69 -1.11 16.35
CA LYS A 504 -11.88 -1.65 17.70
C LYS A 504 -11.74 -3.17 17.68
N THR A 505 -11.40 -3.72 18.83
CA THR A 505 -11.37 -5.16 19.05
C THR A 505 -12.34 -5.55 20.17
N PRO A 506 -12.65 -6.86 20.33
CA PRO A 506 -13.44 -7.34 21.47
C PRO A 506 -12.76 -7.15 22.83
N ILE A 507 -11.42 -7.01 22.85
CA ILE A 507 -10.66 -6.74 24.09
C ILE A 507 -10.69 -5.23 24.33
N GLU A 508 -11.21 -4.80 25.47
CA GLU A 508 -11.28 -3.38 25.81
C GLU A 508 -9.89 -2.73 25.80
N GLY A 509 -9.79 -1.52 25.28
CA GLY A 509 -8.51 -0.79 25.21
C GLY A 509 -7.51 -1.34 24.18
N LEU A 510 -7.84 -2.37 23.39
CA LEU A 510 -7.01 -2.85 22.28
C LEU A 510 -7.60 -2.39 20.94
N PHE A 511 -6.76 -1.74 20.12
CA PHE A 511 -7.15 -1.20 18.82
C PHE A 511 -6.24 -1.72 17.72
N LEU A 512 -6.73 -1.70 16.47
CA LEU A 512 -5.99 -2.07 15.27
C LEU A 512 -5.70 -0.84 14.40
N THR A 513 -4.55 -0.83 13.74
CA THR A 513 -4.23 0.10 12.64
C THR A 513 -3.32 -0.61 11.63
N GLY A 514 -2.81 0.10 10.64
CA GLY A 514 -1.90 -0.46 9.63
C GLY A 514 -2.60 -0.92 8.36
N ALA A 515 -1.83 -1.46 7.44
CA ALA A 515 -2.29 -1.89 6.11
C ALA A 515 -3.42 -2.93 6.17
N GLY A 516 -3.50 -3.71 7.25
CA GLY A 516 -4.56 -4.69 7.50
C GLY A 516 -5.90 -4.11 7.94
N THR A 517 -6.04 -2.79 8.06
CA THR A 517 -7.29 -2.11 8.40
C THR A 517 -7.76 -1.20 7.26
N HIS A 518 -9.00 -0.72 7.32
CA HIS A 518 -9.53 0.23 6.35
C HIS A 518 -8.62 1.48 6.20
N PRO A 519 -8.45 2.08 5.01
CA PRO A 519 -8.95 1.63 3.70
C PRO A 519 -8.10 0.54 3.05
N GLY A 520 -7.05 0.08 3.66
CA GLY A 520 -6.15 -0.96 3.15
C GLY A 520 -4.70 -0.52 3.11
N GLY A 521 -3.90 -1.29 2.39
CA GLY A 521 -2.48 -1.03 2.16
C GLY A 521 -2.23 0.17 1.26
N SER A 522 -0.96 0.31 0.84
CA SER A 522 -0.41 1.46 0.15
C SER A 522 0.07 2.57 1.10
N ILE A 523 0.79 3.56 0.55
CA ILE A 523 1.26 4.72 1.30
C ILE A 523 0.17 5.79 1.31
N SER A 524 -0.67 5.77 2.33
CA SER A 524 -1.74 6.75 2.51
C SER A 524 -1.74 7.44 3.88
N GLY A 525 -1.31 6.72 4.92
CA GLY A 525 -1.45 7.17 6.32
C GLY A 525 -2.89 7.17 6.85
N MET A 526 -3.86 6.84 6.00
CA MET A 526 -5.28 6.85 6.37
C MET A 526 -5.62 5.86 7.49
N PRO A 527 -5.12 4.61 7.49
CA PRO A 527 -5.36 3.69 8.60
C PRO A 527 -4.94 4.26 9.95
N GLY A 528 -3.77 4.90 10.00
CA GLY A 528 -3.27 5.55 11.23
C GLY A 528 -4.15 6.71 11.68
N ARG A 529 -4.53 7.59 10.75
CA ARG A 529 -5.41 8.73 11.02
C ARG A 529 -6.80 8.29 11.50
N ASN A 530 -7.39 7.34 10.82
CA ASN A 530 -8.73 6.85 11.14
C ASN A 530 -8.75 6.12 12.48
N CYS A 531 -7.74 5.30 12.78
CA CYS A 531 -7.58 4.66 14.09
C CYS A 531 -7.47 5.70 15.21
N ALA A 532 -6.63 6.72 15.06
CA ALA A 532 -6.51 7.79 16.06
C ALA A 532 -7.85 8.49 16.30
N ARG A 533 -8.62 8.78 15.24
CA ARG A 533 -9.96 9.38 15.38
C ARG A 533 -10.93 8.49 16.15
N VAL A 534 -10.93 7.19 15.85
CA VAL A 534 -11.79 6.21 16.58
C VAL A 534 -11.37 6.12 18.04
N PHE A 535 -10.08 6.08 18.32
CA PHE A 535 -9.55 6.05 19.68
C PHE A 535 -9.96 7.30 20.46
N LEU A 536 -9.75 8.49 19.91
CA LEU A 536 -10.09 9.77 20.55
C LEU A 536 -11.60 9.87 20.83
N HIS A 537 -12.43 9.46 19.88
CA HIS A 537 -13.88 9.42 20.08
C HIS A 537 -14.30 8.43 21.18
N HIS A 538 -13.63 7.28 21.25
CA HIS A 538 -13.89 6.28 22.30
C HIS A 538 -13.49 6.77 23.69
N GLN A 539 -12.45 7.59 23.80
CA GLN A 539 -11.98 8.18 25.07
C GLN A 539 -12.75 9.44 25.48
N ALA A 540 -13.53 10.03 24.57
CA ALA A 540 -14.28 11.26 24.87
C ALA A 540 -15.35 11.00 25.95
N PRO A 541 -15.49 11.87 26.97
CA PRO A 541 -16.59 11.78 27.94
C PRO A 541 -17.95 11.80 27.22
N ILE A 542 -18.92 11.01 27.68
CA ILE A 542 -20.27 10.94 27.09
C ILE A 542 -20.89 12.35 26.94
N ALA A 543 -20.62 13.25 27.88
CA ALA A 543 -21.09 14.64 27.83
C ALA A 543 -20.51 15.44 26.66
N GLN A 544 -19.30 15.12 26.19
CA GLN A 544 -18.68 15.74 25.01
C GLN A 544 -19.26 15.16 23.73
N THR A 545 -19.43 13.86 23.66
CA THR A 545 -20.10 13.17 22.56
C THR A 545 -21.53 13.70 22.33
N LEU A 546 -22.28 13.94 23.42
CA LEU A 546 -23.63 14.52 23.34
C LEU A 546 -23.60 15.99 22.88
N ARG A 547 -22.57 16.77 23.23
CA ARG A 547 -22.39 18.14 22.71
C ARG A 547 -22.09 18.14 21.23
N ASP A 548 -21.16 17.29 20.78
CA ASP A 548 -20.76 17.18 19.37
C ASP A 548 -21.94 16.73 18.49
N ILE A 549 -22.76 15.80 18.99
CA ILE A 549 -24.01 15.38 18.34
C ILE A 549 -24.99 16.57 18.26
N ARG A 550 -25.14 17.33 19.35
CA ARG A 550 -26.05 18.46 19.41
C ARG A 550 -25.63 19.61 18.49
N GLU A 551 -24.33 19.88 18.39
CA GLU A 551 -23.77 20.86 17.46
C GLU A 551 -23.90 20.40 16.01
N SER A 552 -23.68 19.12 15.72
CA SER A 552 -23.89 18.54 14.39
C SER A 552 -25.36 18.62 13.95
N VAL A 553 -26.29 18.31 14.85
CA VAL A 553 -27.73 18.42 14.62
C VAL A 553 -28.13 19.89 14.41
N LYS A 554 -27.58 20.81 15.21
CA LYS A 554 -27.83 22.25 15.08
C LYS A 554 -27.29 22.82 13.76
N SER A 555 -26.06 22.44 13.37
CA SER A 555 -25.46 22.80 12.09
C SER A 555 -26.28 22.27 10.90
N ALA A 556 -26.77 21.05 10.98
CA ALA A 556 -27.64 20.46 9.97
C ALA A 556 -29.00 21.19 9.90
N ALA A 557 -29.61 21.54 11.04
CA ALA A 557 -30.84 22.33 11.10
C ALA A 557 -30.64 23.75 10.52
N ASP A 558 -29.55 24.43 10.90
CA ASP A 558 -29.22 25.77 10.41
C ASP A 558 -28.94 25.77 8.88
N SER A 559 -28.42 24.68 8.33
CA SER A 559 -28.22 24.52 6.88
C SER A 559 -29.54 24.34 6.11
N VAL A 560 -30.52 23.70 6.72
CA VAL A 560 -31.87 23.52 6.14
C VAL A 560 -32.65 24.85 6.15
N PHE A 561 -32.53 25.63 7.24
CA PHE A 561 -33.22 26.93 7.36
C PHE A 561 -32.58 28.07 6.55
N ARG A 562 -31.34 27.93 6.08
CA ARG A 562 -30.70 28.92 5.16
C ARG A 562 -31.00 28.67 3.68
N GLN A 563 -31.68 27.59 3.34
CA GLN A 563 -32.06 27.23 1.96
C GLN A 563 -33.60 27.38 1.71
N SER A 564 -34.36 27.78 2.71
CA SER A 564 -35.75 28.24 2.61
C SER A 564 -35.81 29.77 2.69
#